data_29d95406218c88ef71edeae5276fccf9
#
_entry.id   29d95406218c88ef71edeae5276fccf9
#
_cell.length_a   1.000
_cell.length_b   1.000
_cell.length_c   1.000
_cell.angle_alpha   90.00
_cell.angle_beta   90.00
_cell.angle_gamma   90.00
#
_symmetry.space_group_name_H-M   'P 1'
#
loop_
_entity.id
_entity.type
_entity.pdbx_description
1 polymer ?
#
loop_
_entity_poly.entity_id
_entity_poly.type
_entity_poly.pdbx_seq_one_letter_code
_entity_poly.pdbx_strand_id
1 'polypeptide(L)'
;MKRLFAALLVLSLAACAASSPRGTAAPALRVVTFNLYHDKADWPKRLPLIVEQLRALDADVIALQEVLQTADLPNQAQTLGDALGYSVQFVSTDPEGQPHRYGNALLTRLPVIEQDWTALDPRDDSRSLGHARLRFDGGPLDVYFTHLHWTLEGGAIRREQLEDARRFIARRADAVPSLVLGDFNAPATAPELTVLDGFVDTYGALHPGADAAGETTLNPHFFDFRSRIDHVFAEAGRFEIQKARIVLNTPGADGTWPSDHFGLFVVLRPTGH
;
A
#
# COMPACT_ATOMS: atom_id res chain seq x y z
N MET A 1 9.59 30.78 -87.73
CA MET A 1 8.57 30.58 -86.71
C MET A 1 9.19 29.65 -85.63
N LYS A 2 9.69 30.25 -84.55
CA LYS A 2 10.32 29.51 -83.41
C LYS A 2 9.29 29.44 -82.28
N ARG A 3 8.88 28.22 -81.94
CA ARG A 3 7.98 27.96 -80.77
C ARG A 3 8.86 27.76 -79.54
N LEU A 4 8.75 28.63 -78.51
CA LEU A 4 9.29 28.46 -77.19
C LEU A 4 8.32 27.52 -76.41
N PHE A 5 8.88 26.45 -75.83
CA PHE A 5 8.23 25.66 -74.78
C PHE A 5 8.70 26.16 -73.45
N ALA A 6 7.78 26.67 -72.65
CA ALA A 6 8.04 27.01 -71.25
C ALA A 6 7.76 25.77 -70.39
N ALA A 7 8.76 25.25 -69.74
CA ALA A 7 8.61 24.15 -68.75
C ALA A 7 8.24 24.73 -67.37
N LEU A 8 7.07 24.37 -66.91
CA LEU A 8 6.60 24.72 -65.54
C LEU A 8 7.18 23.70 -64.54
N LEU A 9 8.09 24.19 -63.68
CA LEU A 9 8.65 23.38 -62.61
C LEU A 9 7.71 23.46 -61.39
N VAL A 10 7.00 22.39 -61.08
CA VAL A 10 6.16 22.27 -59.87
C VAL A 10 7.05 21.79 -58.72
N LEU A 11 7.39 22.72 -57.79
CA LEU A 11 8.01 22.33 -56.50
C LEU A 11 6.94 21.81 -55.56
N SER A 12 6.96 20.50 -55.31
CA SER A 12 6.18 19.86 -54.26
C SER A 12 6.89 20.03 -52.91
N LEU A 13 6.40 20.92 -52.04
CA LEU A 13 6.80 21.00 -50.63
C LEU A 13 6.21 19.80 -49.90
N ALA A 14 7.06 18.80 -49.61
CA ALA A 14 6.73 17.74 -48.66
C ALA A 14 6.81 18.34 -47.25
N ALA A 15 5.66 18.61 -46.65
CA ALA A 15 5.54 18.97 -45.23
C ALA A 15 5.81 17.69 -44.40
N CYS A 16 7.01 17.57 -43.84
CA CYS A 16 7.28 16.59 -42.78
C CYS A 16 6.49 17.01 -41.55
N ALA A 17 5.32 16.40 -41.33
CA ALA A 17 4.65 16.46 -40.05
C ALA A 17 5.52 15.71 -39.03
N ALA A 18 6.26 16.44 -38.20
CA ALA A 18 6.92 15.89 -37.03
C ALA A 18 5.83 15.37 -36.08
N SER A 19 5.61 14.07 -36.07
CA SER A 19 4.83 13.40 -35.03
C SER A 19 5.58 13.61 -33.70
N SER A 20 5.05 14.47 -32.82
CA SER A 20 5.49 14.57 -31.45
C SER A 20 5.44 13.15 -30.83
N PRO A 21 6.50 12.69 -30.16
CA PRO A 21 6.45 11.41 -29.47
C PRO A 21 5.29 11.49 -28.46
N ARG A 22 4.31 10.60 -28.57
CA ARG A 22 3.32 10.40 -27.51
C ARG A 22 4.13 10.03 -26.28
N GLY A 23 4.20 10.93 -25.31
CA GLY A 23 4.80 10.63 -24.01
C GLY A 23 4.16 9.36 -23.49
N THR A 24 4.95 8.34 -23.25
CA THR A 24 4.49 7.14 -22.53
C THR A 24 3.97 7.64 -21.20
N ALA A 25 2.69 7.35 -20.89
CA ALA A 25 2.13 7.73 -19.59
C ALA A 25 3.07 7.19 -18.50
N ALA A 26 3.35 8.01 -17.48
CA ALA A 26 4.16 7.60 -16.35
C ALA A 26 3.63 6.27 -15.78
N PRO A 27 4.49 5.34 -15.35
CA PRO A 27 4.06 4.07 -14.81
C PRO A 27 3.15 4.28 -13.59
N ALA A 28 2.21 3.38 -13.40
CA ALA A 28 1.29 3.40 -12.27
C ALA A 28 1.81 2.50 -11.15
N LEU A 29 1.92 3.04 -9.95
CA LEU A 29 2.30 2.33 -8.73
C LEU A 29 1.12 1.49 -8.24
N ARG A 30 1.36 0.22 -7.95
CA ARG A 30 0.37 -0.75 -7.48
C ARG A 30 0.70 -1.13 -6.04
N VAL A 31 -0.20 -0.84 -5.13
CA VAL A 31 0.01 -0.98 -3.68
C VAL A 31 -1.08 -1.87 -3.08
N VAL A 32 -0.69 -2.72 -2.13
CA VAL A 32 -1.61 -3.52 -1.32
C VAL A 32 -1.32 -3.28 0.16
N THR A 33 -2.35 -3.21 1.00
CA THR A 33 -2.24 -3.45 2.44
C THR A 33 -3.11 -4.64 2.81
N PHE A 34 -2.64 -5.49 3.73
CA PHE A 34 -3.34 -6.71 4.12
C PHE A 34 -2.93 -7.20 5.51
N ASN A 35 -3.89 -7.29 6.43
CA ASN A 35 -3.69 -7.93 7.72
C ASN A 35 -3.71 -9.46 7.55
N LEU A 36 -2.65 -10.15 8.01
CA LEU A 36 -2.45 -11.59 7.79
C LEU A 36 -3.25 -12.48 8.73
N TYR A 37 -3.80 -11.94 9.83
CA TYR A 37 -4.40 -12.77 10.90
C TYR A 37 -3.41 -13.80 11.47
N HIS A 38 -2.16 -13.42 11.57
CA HIS A 38 -1.01 -14.22 12.03
C HIS A 38 -1.13 -15.73 11.70
N ASP A 39 -1.02 -16.66 12.67
CA ASP A 39 -1.09 -18.12 12.47
C ASP A 39 -2.50 -18.71 12.67
N LYS A 40 -3.53 -17.89 12.90
CA LYS A 40 -4.91 -18.36 13.12
C LYS A 40 -5.52 -18.98 11.85
N ALA A 41 -6.64 -19.66 12.04
CA ALA A 41 -7.46 -20.23 10.96
C ALA A 41 -6.67 -21.06 9.94
N ASP A 42 -5.76 -21.92 10.41
CA ASP A 42 -4.97 -22.86 9.59
C ASP A 42 -4.04 -22.14 8.57
N TRP A 43 -3.02 -21.44 9.06
CA TRP A 43 -2.02 -20.76 8.24
C TRP A 43 -1.48 -21.62 7.07
N PRO A 44 -1.15 -22.93 7.24
CA PRO A 44 -0.70 -23.76 6.13
C PRO A 44 -1.68 -23.86 4.96
N LYS A 45 -2.99 -23.80 5.20
CA LYS A 45 -4.00 -23.74 4.13
C LYS A 45 -4.19 -22.36 3.55
N ARG A 46 -4.10 -21.31 4.40
CA ARG A 46 -4.25 -19.92 3.96
C ARG A 46 -3.09 -19.44 3.09
N LEU A 47 -1.86 -19.86 3.40
CA LEU A 47 -0.65 -19.42 2.70
C LEU A 47 -0.73 -19.56 1.17
N PRO A 48 -1.02 -20.74 0.58
CA PRO A 48 -1.09 -20.88 -0.86
C PRO A 48 -2.19 -20.01 -1.48
N LEU A 49 -3.32 -19.85 -0.81
CA LEU A 49 -4.42 -19.00 -1.26
C LEU A 49 -4.03 -17.52 -1.26
N ILE A 50 -3.33 -17.06 -0.22
CA ILE A 50 -2.80 -15.69 -0.12
C ILE A 50 -1.77 -15.46 -1.24
N VAL A 51 -0.84 -16.38 -1.45
CA VAL A 51 0.18 -16.28 -2.50
C VAL A 51 -0.46 -16.20 -3.89
N GLU A 52 -1.47 -17.02 -4.18
CA GLU A 52 -2.20 -16.99 -5.46
C GLU A 52 -2.86 -15.63 -5.69
N GLN A 53 -3.62 -15.14 -4.70
CA GLN A 53 -4.36 -13.88 -4.83
C GLN A 53 -3.42 -12.66 -4.89
N LEU A 54 -2.35 -12.62 -4.08
CA LEU A 54 -1.36 -11.55 -4.14
C LEU A 54 -0.61 -11.54 -5.48
N ARG A 55 -0.23 -12.72 -6.00
CA ARG A 55 0.42 -12.84 -7.31
C ARG A 55 -0.46 -12.27 -8.44
N ALA A 56 -1.76 -12.55 -8.40
CA ALA A 56 -2.71 -12.03 -9.38
C ALA A 56 -2.87 -10.50 -9.34
N LEU A 57 -2.61 -9.86 -8.20
CA LEU A 57 -2.63 -8.40 -8.07
C LEU A 57 -1.40 -7.75 -8.69
N ASP A 58 -0.27 -8.47 -8.78
CA ASP A 58 0.99 -8.00 -9.36
C ASP A 58 1.38 -6.61 -8.80
N ALA A 59 1.35 -6.47 -7.46
CA ALA A 59 1.62 -5.22 -6.77
C ALA A 59 3.12 -4.88 -6.79
N ASP A 60 3.48 -3.59 -6.70
CA ASP A 60 4.86 -3.14 -6.54
C ASP A 60 5.27 -3.14 -5.07
N VAL A 61 4.28 -2.90 -4.19
CA VAL A 61 4.44 -2.77 -2.74
C VAL A 61 3.27 -3.48 -2.06
N ILE A 62 3.58 -4.28 -1.03
CA ILE A 62 2.61 -4.97 -0.18
C ILE A 62 2.99 -4.71 1.27
N ALA A 63 2.11 -4.03 2.03
CA ALA A 63 2.25 -3.91 3.48
C ALA A 63 1.42 -4.99 4.16
N LEU A 64 2.02 -5.68 5.11
CA LEU A 64 1.43 -6.77 5.87
C LEU A 64 1.38 -6.40 7.34
N GLN A 65 0.26 -6.66 7.99
CA GLN A 65 0.08 -6.54 9.42
C GLN A 65 -0.10 -7.94 10.04
N GLU A 66 0.10 -8.03 11.33
CA GLU A 66 0.03 -9.31 12.08
C GLU A 66 0.98 -10.39 11.56
N VAL A 67 2.15 -9.98 11.17
CA VAL A 67 3.22 -10.91 10.76
C VAL A 67 3.81 -11.57 11.99
N LEU A 68 3.73 -12.89 12.05
CA LEU A 68 4.24 -13.70 13.15
C LEU A 68 5.47 -14.52 12.71
N GLN A 69 6.39 -14.68 13.67
CA GLN A 69 7.49 -15.61 13.65
C GLN A 69 7.54 -16.31 15.01
N THR A 70 7.78 -17.62 15.04
CA THR A 70 8.05 -18.39 16.26
C THR A 70 9.20 -19.36 16.06
N ALA A 71 9.57 -20.13 17.08
CA ALA A 71 10.58 -21.19 16.91
C ALA A 71 10.20 -22.22 15.84
N ASP A 72 8.89 -22.51 15.71
CA ASP A 72 8.35 -23.53 14.80
C ASP A 72 7.67 -22.94 13.56
N LEU A 73 7.53 -21.61 13.49
CA LEU A 73 6.94 -20.91 12.37
C LEU A 73 7.95 -19.91 11.80
N PRO A 74 8.50 -20.15 10.60
CA PRO A 74 9.30 -19.16 9.90
C PRO A 74 8.54 -17.85 9.75
N ASN A 75 9.27 -16.72 9.68
CA ASN A 75 8.66 -15.41 9.48
C ASN A 75 7.70 -15.44 8.28
N GLN A 76 6.43 -15.13 8.53
CA GLN A 76 5.37 -15.24 7.51
C GLN A 76 5.60 -14.29 6.33
N ALA A 77 6.13 -13.07 6.58
CA ALA A 77 6.44 -12.13 5.52
C ALA A 77 7.61 -12.63 4.65
N GLN A 78 8.64 -13.23 5.27
CA GLN A 78 9.74 -13.84 4.51
C GLN A 78 9.24 -15.00 3.65
N THR A 79 8.38 -15.86 4.19
CA THR A 79 7.75 -16.97 3.45
C THR A 79 6.97 -16.45 2.23
N LEU A 80 6.19 -15.36 2.39
CA LEU A 80 5.47 -14.74 1.29
C LEU A 80 6.40 -14.05 0.30
N GLY A 81 7.43 -13.34 0.78
CA GLY A 81 8.43 -12.70 -0.05
C GLY A 81 9.17 -13.68 -0.95
N ASP A 82 9.61 -14.80 -0.39
CA ASP A 82 10.29 -15.87 -1.14
C ASP A 82 9.36 -16.49 -2.20
N ALA A 83 8.10 -16.75 -1.85
CA ALA A 83 7.11 -17.32 -2.77
C ALA A 83 6.73 -16.37 -3.92
N LEU A 84 6.78 -15.06 -3.70
CA LEU A 84 6.37 -14.03 -4.65
C LEU A 84 7.56 -13.38 -5.38
N GLY A 85 8.79 -13.52 -4.87
CA GLY A 85 10.00 -12.88 -5.42
C GLY A 85 10.15 -11.42 -5.00
N TYR A 86 9.80 -11.08 -3.76
CA TYR A 86 9.89 -9.73 -3.21
C TYR A 86 11.00 -9.62 -2.15
N SER A 87 11.63 -8.44 -2.05
CA SER A 87 12.42 -8.06 -0.88
C SER A 87 11.51 -7.79 0.31
N VAL A 88 11.96 -8.11 1.52
CA VAL A 88 11.16 -8.02 2.75
C VAL A 88 11.85 -7.13 3.77
N GLN A 89 11.09 -6.20 4.35
CA GLN A 89 11.44 -5.51 5.59
C GLN A 89 10.44 -5.93 6.66
N PHE A 90 10.90 -6.57 7.73
CA PHE A 90 10.08 -6.92 8.88
C PHE A 90 10.40 -6.00 10.06
N VAL A 91 9.38 -5.40 10.66
CA VAL A 91 9.46 -4.47 11.77
C VAL A 91 8.67 -5.02 12.94
N SER A 92 9.31 -5.09 14.11
CA SER A 92 8.71 -5.55 15.36
C SER A 92 9.34 -4.82 16.53
N THR A 93 8.54 -4.55 17.57
CA THR A 93 9.03 -4.06 18.86
C THR A 93 9.68 -5.16 19.70
N ASP A 94 9.45 -6.44 19.33
CA ASP A 94 10.15 -7.57 19.96
C ASP A 94 11.64 -7.53 19.61
N PRO A 95 12.53 -7.82 20.56
CA PRO A 95 13.97 -7.79 20.35
C PRO A 95 14.41 -8.70 19.18
N GLU A 96 15.41 -8.23 18.43
CA GLU A 96 16.06 -9.06 17.43
C GLU A 96 16.66 -10.32 18.06
N GLY A 97 16.58 -11.45 17.35
CA GLY A 97 17.09 -12.74 17.80
C GLY A 97 16.14 -13.51 18.72
N GLN A 98 15.02 -12.92 19.15
CA GLN A 98 13.98 -13.71 19.84
C GLN A 98 13.27 -14.64 18.85
N PRO A 99 12.97 -15.89 19.23
CA PRO A 99 12.24 -16.81 18.36
C PRO A 99 10.81 -16.34 18.10
N HIS A 100 10.13 -15.77 19.10
CA HIS A 100 8.80 -15.22 18.95
C HIS A 100 8.90 -13.71 18.67
N ARG A 101 8.42 -13.30 17.49
CA ARG A 101 8.34 -11.89 17.08
C ARG A 101 7.04 -11.66 16.32
N TYR A 102 6.38 -10.56 16.66
CA TYR A 102 5.13 -10.13 16.04
C TYR A 102 5.25 -8.69 15.56
N GLY A 103 4.73 -8.38 14.37
CA GLY A 103 4.87 -7.03 13.85
C GLY A 103 4.27 -6.83 12.47
N ASN A 104 4.85 -5.89 11.74
CA ASN A 104 4.44 -5.50 10.41
C ASN A 104 5.56 -5.78 9.41
N ALA A 105 5.21 -5.90 8.13
CA ALA A 105 6.22 -6.02 7.09
C ALA A 105 5.86 -5.24 5.83
N LEU A 106 6.90 -4.85 5.08
CA LEU A 106 6.78 -4.35 3.73
C LEU A 106 7.46 -5.32 2.78
N LEU A 107 6.74 -5.77 1.78
CA LEU A 107 7.27 -6.53 0.66
C LEU A 107 7.31 -5.62 -0.56
N THR A 108 8.42 -5.60 -1.28
CA THR A 108 8.55 -4.77 -2.49
C THR A 108 9.46 -5.41 -3.54
N ARG A 109 9.14 -5.19 -4.81
CA ARG A 109 10.02 -5.47 -5.95
C ARG A 109 10.77 -4.23 -6.46
N LEU A 110 10.48 -3.07 -5.86
CA LEU A 110 11.16 -1.83 -6.19
C LEU A 110 12.53 -1.76 -5.49
N PRO A 111 13.53 -1.11 -6.10
CA PRO A 111 14.82 -0.89 -5.44
C PRO A 111 14.63 -0.09 -4.15
N VAL A 112 15.15 -0.63 -3.05
CA VAL A 112 15.15 0.01 -1.74
C VAL A 112 16.33 0.96 -1.62
N ILE A 113 16.08 2.22 -1.25
CA ILE A 113 17.09 3.25 -1.03
C ILE A 113 17.45 3.33 0.46
N GLU A 114 16.43 3.31 1.33
CA GLU A 114 16.55 3.44 2.77
C GLU A 114 15.45 2.67 3.48
N GLN A 115 15.74 2.16 4.65
CA GLN A 115 14.76 1.53 5.55
C GLN A 115 14.97 2.04 6.97
N ASP A 116 13.88 2.30 7.66
CA ASP A 116 13.89 2.70 9.07
C ASP A 116 12.59 2.32 9.75
N TRP A 117 12.50 2.50 11.06
CA TRP A 117 11.27 2.30 11.81
C TRP A 117 11.30 3.01 13.17
N THR A 118 10.14 3.14 13.78
CA THR A 118 10.02 3.60 15.16
C THR A 118 8.91 2.83 15.88
N ALA A 119 9.11 2.56 17.17
CA ALA A 119 8.02 2.14 18.01
C ALA A 119 7.12 3.36 18.29
N LEU A 120 5.81 3.14 18.44
CA LEU A 120 4.80 4.16 18.70
C LEU A 120 4.44 4.17 20.21
N ASP A 121 4.10 5.33 20.76
CA ASP A 121 3.62 5.44 22.12
C ASP A 121 2.08 5.20 22.21
N PRO A 122 1.63 4.56 23.31
CA PRO A 122 2.38 4.06 24.44
C PRO A 122 3.17 2.78 24.10
N ARG A 123 4.41 2.68 24.62
CA ARG A 123 5.35 1.59 24.26
C ARG A 123 4.88 0.19 24.66
N ASP A 124 4.05 0.09 25.68
CA ASP A 124 3.46 -1.15 26.18
C ASP A 124 2.36 -1.71 25.25
N ASP A 125 1.83 -0.91 24.31
CA ASP A 125 0.93 -1.39 23.24
C ASP A 125 1.69 -2.11 22.11
N SER A 126 3.02 -2.04 22.10
CA SER A 126 3.88 -2.74 21.13
C SER A 126 3.58 -2.45 19.65
N ARG A 127 3.15 -1.20 19.34
CA ARG A 127 2.90 -0.78 17.97
C ARG A 127 4.12 -0.09 17.34
N SER A 128 4.23 -0.17 16.03
CA SER A 128 5.36 0.37 15.28
C SER A 128 4.93 0.99 13.96
N LEU A 129 5.73 1.96 13.50
CA LEU A 129 5.69 2.48 12.14
C LEU A 129 6.97 2.09 11.42
N GLY A 130 6.86 1.32 10.35
CA GLY A 130 7.96 1.04 9.43
C GLY A 130 8.01 2.10 8.32
N HIS A 131 9.20 2.28 7.74
CA HIS A 131 9.45 3.18 6.62
C HIS A 131 10.39 2.51 5.62
N ALA A 132 10.07 2.65 4.33
CA ALA A 132 10.98 2.37 3.23
C ALA A 132 10.96 3.53 2.24
N ARG A 133 12.14 4.04 1.89
CA ARG A 133 12.31 4.91 0.72
C ARG A 133 12.66 4.02 -0.47
N LEU A 134 11.80 4.03 -1.46
CA LEU A 134 11.88 3.20 -2.65
C LEU A 134 12.20 4.06 -3.88
N ARG A 135 12.73 3.44 -4.94
CA ARG A 135 12.88 4.10 -6.24
C ARG A 135 11.74 3.69 -7.16
N PHE A 136 10.91 4.64 -7.54
CA PHE A 136 9.80 4.44 -8.48
C PHE A 136 9.85 5.49 -9.59
N ASP A 137 9.77 5.06 -10.86
CA ASP A 137 9.80 5.93 -12.05
C ASP A 137 10.95 6.96 -12.05
N GLY A 138 12.11 6.53 -11.59
CA GLY A 138 13.31 7.37 -11.53
C GLY A 138 13.41 8.29 -10.31
N GLY A 139 12.33 8.49 -9.56
CA GLY A 139 12.27 9.30 -8.34
C GLY A 139 12.19 8.48 -7.05
N PRO A 140 12.41 9.13 -5.89
CA PRO A 140 12.17 8.52 -4.59
C PRO A 140 10.67 8.52 -4.27
N LEU A 141 10.25 7.51 -3.51
CA LEU A 141 8.90 7.32 -2.96
C LEU A 141 9.04 6.85 -1.51
N ASP A 142 8.42 7.53 -0.58
CA ASP A 142 8.36 7.10 0.81
C ASP A 142 7.10 6.29 1.08
N VAL A 143 7.27 5.12 1.68
CA VAL A 143 6.19 4.23 2.09
C VAL A 143 6.29 3.99 3.58
N TYR A 144 5.27 4.39 4.32
CA TYR A 144 5.11 4.16 5.74
C TYR A 144 4.04 3.10 5.97
N PHE A 145 4.29 2.15 6.88
CA PHE A 145 3.35 1.05 7.14
C PHE A 145 3.24 0.77 8.64
N THR A 146 2.00 0.52 9.08
CA THR A 146 1.67 0.42 10.51
C THR A 146 0.52 -0.54 10.78
N HIS A 147 0.32 -0.85 12.06
CA HIS A 147 -0.86 -1.47 12.64
C HIS A 147 -1.10 -0.80 13.99
N LEU A 148 -2.20 -0.05 14.12
CA LEU A 148 -2.51 0.74 15.31
C LEU A 148 -3.26 -0.07 16.37
N HIS A 149 -3.52 0.57 17.53
CA HIS A 149 -4.25 -0.01 18.64
C HIS A 149 -5.64 -0.52 18.24
N TRP A 150 -6.01 -1.71 18.73
CA TRP A 150 -7.13 -2.48 18.17
C TRP A 150 -8.48 -2.28 18.87
N THR A 151 -8.54 -1.78 20.11
CA THR A 151 -9.83 -1.67 20.81
C THR A 151 -10.71 -0.60 20.22
N LEU A 152 -12.04 -0.81 20.25
CA LEU A 152 -13.01 0.14 19.72
C LEU A 152 -12.93 1.50 20.43
N GLU A 153 -12.73 1.48 21.74
CA GLU A 153 -12.63 2.67 22.59
C GLU A 153 -11.23 3.31 22.56
N GLY A 154 -10.27 2.69 21.85
CA GLY A 154 -8.86 3.08 21.82
C GLY A 154 -8.54 4.33 21.00
N GLY A 155 -9.51 5.17 20.63
CA GLY A 155 -9.28 6.36 19.80
C GLY A 155 -8.23 7.31 20.34
N ALA A 156 -8.13 7.49 21.68
CA ALA A 156 -7.10 8.31 22.29
C ALA A 156 -5.69 7.72 22.11
N ILE A 157 -5.56 6.40 22.23
CA ILE A 157 -4.28 5.69 22.02
C ILE A 157 -3.88 5.78 20.54
N ARG A 158 -4.80 5.50 19.62
CA ARG A 158 -4.55 5.65 18.17
C ARG A 158 -4.13 7.07 17.81
N ARG A 159 -4.72 8.09 18.43
CA ARG A 159 -4.31 9.49 18.22
C ARG A 159 -2.85 9.70 18.64
N GLU A 160 -2.44 9.24 19.82
CA GLU A 160 -1.06 9.33 20.29
C GLU A 160 -0.08 8.63 19.35
N GLN A 161 -0.43 7.42 18.91
CA GLN A 161 0.33 6.65 17.92
C GLN A 161 0.47 7.41 16.58
N LEU A 162 -0.61 8.03 16.12
CA LEU A 162 -0.60 8.82 14.87
C LEU A 162 0.21 10.12 15.01
N GLU A 163 0.20 10.76 16.17
CA GLU A 163 1.04 11.92 16.45
C GLU A 163 2.53 11.56 16.42
N ASP A 164 2.92 10.38 16.94
CA ASP A 164 4.27 9.86 16.82
C ASP A 164 4.63 9.56 15.37
N ALA A 165 3.72 8.90 14.63
CA ALA A 165 3.88 8.64 13.21
C ALA A 165 4.10 9.95 12.45
N ARG A 166 3.29 10.98 12.67
CA ARG A 166 3.45 12.30 12.04
C ARG A 166 4.80 12.94 12.37
N ARG A 167 5.27 12.85 13.62
CA ARG A 167 6.60 13.35 13.99
C ARG A 167 7.72 12.59 13.25
N PHE A 168 7.58 11.28 13.11
CA PHE A 168 8.55 10.47 12.37
C PHE A 168 8.56 10.80 10.88
N ILE A 169 7.40 10.92 10.24
CA ILE A 169 7.23 11.33 8.84
C ILE A 169 7.82 12.72 8.61
N ALA A 170 7.49 13.70 9.47
CA ALA A 170 7.95 15.09 9.32
C ALA A 170 9.47 15.24 9.34
N ARG A 171 10.18 14.38 10.08
CA ARG A 171 11.67 14.39 10.11
C ARG A 171 12.30 13.91 8.80
N ARG A 172 11.53 13.26 7.92
CA ARG A 172 11.99 12.68 6.64
C ARG A 172 11.42 13.36 5.41
N ALA A 173 10.53 14.35 5.61
CA ALA A 173 9.81 15.03 4.54
C ALA A 173 10.73 15.95 3.73
N ASP A 174 11.49 15.37 2.81
CA ASP A 174 12.35 16.05 1.83
C ASP A 174 11.60 16.31 0.50
N ALA A 175 10.32 16.67 0.56
CA ALA A 175 9.43 16.80 -0.60
C ALA A 175 9.26 15.49 -1.42
N VAL A 176 9.58 14.34 -0.84
CA VAL A 176 9.37 13.02 -1.45
C VAL A 176 7.90 12.64 -1.32
N PRO A 177 7.22 12.24 -2.43
CA PRO A 177 5.85 11.75 -2.37
C PRO A 177 5.72 10.59 -1.38
N SER A 178 4.68 10.62 -0.53
CA SER A 178 4.55 9.71 0.60
C SER A 178 3.22 8.97 0.62
N LEU A 179 3.26 7.70 1.03
CA LEU A 179 2.10 6.85 1.32
C LEU A 179 2.15 6.40 2.78
N VAL A 180 0.99 6.33 3.43
CA VAL A 180 0.83 5.72 4.76
C VAL A 180 -0.23 4.63 4.65
N LEU A 181 0.12 3.39 4.96
CA LEU A 181 -0.78 2.25 4.76
C LEU A 181 -0.73 1.27 5.94
N GLY A 182 -1.82 0.53 6.11
CA GLY A 182 -1.91 -0.47 7.17
C GLY A 182 -3.32 -0.68 7.70
N ASP A 183 -3.37 -1.35 8.84
CA ASP A 183 -4.55 -1.49 9.67
C ASP A 183 -4.55 -0.38 10.73
N PHE A 184 -5.47 0.56 10.59
CA PHE A 184 -5.62 1.69 11.50
C PHE A 184 -6.60 1.41 12.64
N ASN A 185 -7.30 0.28 12.60
CA ASN A 185 -8.32 -0.10 13.58
C ASN A 185 -9.40 0.98 13.81
N ALA A 186 -9.60 1.82 12.81
CA ALA A 186 -10.57 2.93 12.81
C ALA A 186 -11.01 3.26 11.38
N PRO A 187 -12.28 3.66 11.14
CA PRO A 187 -12.69 4.17 9.85
C PRO A 187 -11.98 5.49 9.52
N ALA A 188 -11.78 5.79 8.23
CA ALA A 188 -11.08 7.00 7.79
C ALA A 188 -11.70 8.31 8.32
N THR A 189 -12.97 8.27 8.71
CA THR A 189 -13.72 9.40 9.30
C THR A 189 -13.57 9.52 10.82
N ALA A 190 -12.83 8.60 11.47
CA ALA A 190 -12.62 8.65 12.92
C ALA A 190 -11.86 9.92 13.33
N PRO A 191 -12.23 10.57 14.47
CA PRO A 191 -11.62 11.84 14.88
C PRO A 191 -10.11 11.77 15.05
N GLU A 192 -9.57 10.63 15.49
CA GLU A 192 -8.14 10.43 15.65
C GLU A 192 -7.38 10.43 14.31
N LEU A 193 -8.00 10.00 13.21
CA LEU A 193 -7.35 9.96 11.89
C LEU A 193 -7.16 11.37 11.29
N THR A 194 -7.80 12.41 11.86
CA THR A 194 -7.52 13.82 11.48
C THR A 194 -6.06 14.21 11.70
N VAL A 195 -5.30 13.46 12.51
CA VAL A 195 -3.84 13.64 12.64
C VAL A 195 -3.12 13.45 11.31
N LEU A 196 -3.66 12.66 10.38
CA LEU A 196 -3.14 12.49 9.02
C LEU A 196 -3.60 13.60 8.05
N ASP A 197 -3.93 14.79 8.56
CA ASP A 197 -4.19 15.96 7.69
C ASP A 197 -3.04 16.15 6.68
N GLY A 198 -3.40 16.38 5.42
CA GLY A 198 -2.46 16.37 4.30
C GLY A 198 -2.35 15.01 3.57
N PHE A 199 -3.04 13.97 4.04
CA PHE A 199 -3.19 12.70 3.35
C PHE A 199 -4.65 12.41 3.00
N VAL A 200 -4.90 11.70 1.90
CA VAL A 200 -6.23 11.38 1.37
C VAL A 200 -6.47 9.87 1.50
N ASP A 201 -7.58 9.45 2.10
CA ASP A 201 -8.06 8.07 2.00
C ASP A 201 -8.35 7.75 0.52
N THR A 202 -7.52 6.90 -0.06
CA THR A 202 -7.59 6.60 -1.49
C THR A 202 -8.85 5.85 -1.89
N TYR A 203 -9.38 5.01 -0.99
CA TYR A 203 -10.63 4.30 -1.25
C TYR A 203 -11.82 5.25 -1.17
N GLY A 204 -11.95 6.01 -0.08
CA GLY A 204 -13.03 6.97 0.11
C GLY A 204 -13.07 8.04 -0.97
N ALA A 205 -11.93 8.46 -1.51
CA ALA A 205 -11.86 9.43 -2.61
C ALA A 205 -12.51 8.92 -3.91
N LEU A 206 -12.40 7.62 -4.21
CA LEU A 206 -13.02 7.01 -5.40
C LEU A 206 -14.42 6.44 -5.14
N HIS A 207 -14.74 6.16 -3.87
CA HIS A 207 -16.01 5.55 -3.46
C HIS A 207 -16.69 6.43 -2.39
N PRO A 208 -17.12 7.64 -2.72
CA PRO A 208 -17.80 8.52 -1.76
C PRO A 208 -19.08 7.83 -1.25
N GLY A 209 -19.21 7.75 0.08
CA GLY A 209 -20.32 7.05 0.71
C GLY A 209 -20.12 5.57 0.99
N ALA A 210 -18.95 4.99 0.71
CA ALA A 210 -18.62 3.57 0.96
C ALA A 210 -18.89 3.14 2.42
N ASP A 211 -18.47 3.95 3.39
CA ASP A 211 -18.70 3.66 4.82
C ASP A 211 -20.19 3.68 5.17
N ALA A 212 -20.95 4.63 4.63
CA ALA A 212 -22.40 4.69 4.82
C ALA A 212 -23.13 3.53 4.13
N ALA A 213 -22.57 3.00 3.04
CA ALA A 213 -23.05 1.81 2.35
C ALA A 213 -22.68 0.49 3.05
N GLY A 214 -21.90 0.55 4.14
CA GLY A 214 -21.45 -0.62 4.88
C GLY A 214 -20.37 -1.44 4.16
N GLU A 215 -19.58 -0.80 3.29
CA GLU A 215 -18.40 -1.46 2.75
C GLU A 215 -17.38 -1.71 3.87
N THR A 216 -16.63 -2.81 3.76
CA THR A 216 -15.82 -3.29 4.89
C THR A 216 -14.52 -3.92 4.41
N THR A 217 -13.44 -3.71 5.18
CA THR A 217 -12.22 -4.50 5.10
C THR A 217 -12.19 -5.61 6.14
N LEU A 218 -13.14 -5.66 7.08
CA LEU A 218 -13.35 -6.81 7.96
C LEU A 218 -14.11 -7.91 7.23
N ASN A 219 -13.68 -9.15 7.38
CA ASN A 219 -14.34 -10.30 6.78
C ASN A 219 -15.58 -10.68 7.57
N PRO A 220 -16.81 -10.60 6.99
CA PRO A 220 -18.05 -10.91 7.69
C PRO A 220 -18.20 -12.39 8.13
N HIS A 221 -17.28 -13.26 7.72
CA HIS A 221 -17.21 -14.63 8.24
C HIS A 221 -16.70 -14.68 9.69
N PHE A 222 -15.92 -13.68 10.11
CA PHE A 222 -15.31 -13.61 11.44
C PHE A 222 -15.90 -12.49 12.31
N PHE A 223 -16.50 -11.45 11.71
CA PHE A 223 -17.01 -10.28 12.42
C PHE A 223 -18.50 -10.05 12.16
N ASP A 224 -19.25 -9.72 13.21
CA ASP A 224 -20.67 -9.38 13.14
C ASP A 224 -20.95 -7.92 12.76
N PHE A 225 -19.89 -7.11 12.61
CA PHE A 225 -19.97 -5.70 12.21
C PHE A 225 -19.12 -5.42 10.98
N ARG A 226 -19.41 -4.31 10.33
CA ARG A 226 -18.71 -3.89 9.11
C ARG A 226 -18.03 -2.54 9.33
N SER A 227 -16.76 -2.44 8.94
CA SER A 227 -16.01 -1.19 8.93
C SER A 227 -14.83 -1.33 7.96
N ARG A 228 -14.47 -0.24 7.31
CA ARG A 228 -13.18 -0.13 6.61
C ARG A 228 -12.16 0.41 7.61
N ILE A 229 -11.24 -0.40 8.02
CA ILE A 229 -10.20 -0.06 9.00
C ILE A 229 -8.78 -0.24 8.44
N ASP A 230 -8.67 -0.89 7.30
CA ASP A 230 -7.43 -1.00 6.53
C ASP A 230 -7.43 0.08 5.44
N HIS A 231 -6.40 0.92 5.43
CA HIS A 231 -6.33 2.09 4.56
C HIS A 231 -5.01 2.20 3.81
N VAL A 232 -5.07 2.85 2.67
CA VAL A 232 -3.94 3.45 1.96
C VAL A 232 -4.21 4.95 1.89
N PHE A 233 -3.44 5.72 2.64
CA PHE A 233 -3.45 7.17 2.61
C PHE A 233 -2.35 7.67 1.66
N ALA A 234 -2.69 8.52 0.72
CA ALA A 234 -1.76 9.15 -0.21
C ALA A 234 -1.60 10.63 0.10
N GLU A 235 -0.38 11.15 0.08
CA GLU A 235 -0.12 12.57 0.30
C GLU A 235 -0.90 13.42 -0.72
N ALA A 236 -1.65 14.40 -0.23
CA ALA A 236 -2.55 15.21 -1.01
C ALA A 236 -1.81 15.99 -2.13
N GLY A 237 -2.34 15.95 -3.34
CA GLY A 237 -1.76 16.63 -4.50
C GLY A 237 -0.50 15.97 -5.09
N ARG A 238 0.01 14.89 -4.48
CA ARG A 238 1.21 14.18 -4.96
C ARG A 238 0.88 12.96 -5.81
N PHE A 239 -0.37 12.52 -5.80
CA PHE A 239 -0.81 11.33 -6.54
C PHE A 239 -2.17 11.54 -7.21
N GLU A 240 -2.30 11.02 -8.43
CA GLU A 240 -3.57 10.73 -9.07
C GLU A 240 -4.01 9.33 -8.64
N ILE A 241 -5.15 9.21 -7.99
CA ILE A 241 -5.72 7.93 -7.56
C ILE A 241 -6.50 7.35 -8.75
N GLN A 242 -6.00 6.26 -9.34
CA GLN A 242 -6.59 5.68 -10.55
C GLN A 242 -7.55 4.55 -10.26
N LYS A 243 -7.30 3.79 -9.18
CA LYS A 243 -8.11 2.66 -8.78
C LYS A 243 -7.94 2.37 -7.29
N ALA A 244 -9.02 2.04 -6.62
CA ALA A 244 -9.01 1.44 -5.29
C ALA A 244 -10.08 0.35 -5.25
N ARG A 245 -9.75 -0.80 -4.66
CA ARG A 245 -10.71 -1.91 -4.49
C ARG A 245 -10.33 -2.81 -3.33
N ILE A 246 -11.34 -3.35 -2.67
CA ILE A 246 -11.20 -4.40 -1.66
C ILE A 246 -10.86 -5.71 -2.39
N VAL A 247 -9.86 -6.44 -1.90
CA VAL A 247 -9.28 -7.65 -2.49
C VAL A 247 -9.02 -8.69 -1.42
N LEU A 248 -8.51 -9.88 -1.79
CA LEU A 248 -8.29 -11.00 -0.86
C LEU A 248 -9.58 -11.37 -0.12
N ASN A 249 -10.70 -11.17 -0.76
CA ASN A 249 -12.07 -11.35 -0.26
C ASN A 249 -12.78 -12.56 -0.90
N THR A 250 -12.01 -13.52 -1.39
CA THR A 250 -12.53 -14.75 -2.01
C THR A 250 -11.98 -15.96 -1.27
N PRO A 251 -12.83 -16.80 -0.69
CA PRO A 251 -12.37 -18.03 -0.05
C PRO A 251 -11.88 -19.06 -1.09
N GLY A 252 -11.05 -19.97 -0.65
CA GLY A 252 -10.68 -21.16 -1.40
C GLY A 252 -11.87 -22.10 -1.62
N ALA A 253 -11.71 -23.06 -2.52
CA ALA A 253 -12.75 -24.04 -2.85
C ALA A 253 -13.19 -24.91 -1.64
N ASP A 254 -12.35 -25.03 -0.64
CA ASP A 254 -12.62 -25.75 0.61
C ASP A 254 -13.26 -24.87 1.72
N GLY A 255 -13.56 -23.59 1.38
CA GLY A 255 -14.12 -22.62 2.32
C GLY A 255 -13.08 -21.89 3.18
N THR A 256 -11.79 -22.14 2.98
CA THR A 256 -10.70 -21.44 3.69
C THR A 256 -10.65 -19.97 3.25
N TRP A 257 -10.69 -19.04 4.19
CA TRP A 257 -10.53 -17.62 3.92
C TRP A 257 -9.05 -17.21 4.00
N PRO A 258 -8.60 -16.22 3.19
CA PRO A 258 -7.23 -15.69 3.28
C PRO A 258 -6.89 -15.12 4.66
N SER A 259 -7.84 -14.38 5.27
CA SER A 259 -7.70 -13.72 6.56
C SER A 259 -9.09 -13.39 7.13
N ASP A 260 -9.15 -12.95 8.37
CA ASP A 260 -10.29 -12.27 8.98
C ASP A 260 -10.42 -10.80 8.51
N HIS A 261 -9.42 -10.29 7.80
CA HIS A 261 -9.49 -9.05 7.04
C HIS A 261 -9.52 -9.29 5.53
N PHE A 262 -10.06 -8.33 4.79
CA PHE A 262 -9.86 -8.19 3.36
C PHE A 262 -8.71 -7.21 3.11
N GLY A 263 -7.98 -7.39 2.01
CA GLY A 263 -6.95 -6.45 1.60
C GLY A 263 -7.51 -5.24 0.87
N LEU A 264 -6.74 -4.16 0.83
CA LEU A 264 -7.01 -3.00 -0.01
C LEU A 264 -5.93 -2.88 -1.09
N PHE A 265 -6.34 -2.89 -2.36
CA PHE A 265 -5.48 -2.68 -3.52
C PHE A 265 -5.72 -1.32 -4.13
N VAL A 266 -4.65 -0.56 -4.36
CA VAL A 266 -4.70 0.79 -4.91
C VAL A 266 -3.73 0.92 -6.08
N VAL A 267 -4.14 1.66 -7.11
CA VAL A 267 -3.28 2.06 -8.24
C VAL A 267 -3.17 3.58 -8.23
N LEU A 268 -1.94 4.07 -8.17
CA LEU A 268 -1.60 5.48 -8.04
C LEU A 268 -0.63 5.89 -9.16
N ARG A 269 -0.72 7.14 -9.58
CA ARG A 269 0.29 7.75 -10.43
C ARG A 269 0.84 8.99 -9.74
N PRO A 270 2.16 9.12 -9.50
CA PRO A 270 2.74 10.37 -9.01
C PRO A 270 2.45 11.53 -9.96
N THR A 271 2.10 12.70 -9.43
CA THR A 271 1.72 13.90 -10.20
C THR A 271 2.88 14.85 -10.49
N GLY A 272 4.06 14.34 -10.76
CA GLY A 272 5.25 15.10 -11.11
C GLY A 272 6.30 15.09 -9.99
N HIS A 273 7.52 15.10 -10.42
CA HIS A 273 8.71 15.30 -9.59
C HIS A 273 9.07 16.79 -9.56
#